data_c404a33f0a542387778fc6ccddca46f0
#
_entry.id   c404a33f0a542387778fc6ccddca46f0
#
_cell.length_a   1.000
_cell.length_b   1.000
_cell.length_c   1.000
_cell.angle_alpha   90.00
_cell.angle_beta   90.00
_cell.angle_gamma   90.00
#
_symmetry.space_group_name_H-M   'P 1'
#
loop_
_entity.id
_entity.type
_entity.pdbx_description
1 polymer ?
#
loop_
_entity_poly.entity_id
_entity_poly.type
_entity_poly.pdbx_seq_one_letter_code
_entity_poly.pdbx_strand_id
1 'polypeptide(L)'
;MQLALRTEHIPFSSLCAFFDAAEARQRAGQDIINMVMGRPDFLPAPHINEAVKKAVDDGQVHYTSNYGLLELRQEVARKLKDENGLGYAPETEIVITAGVSEALHLSMAALLNPGDEALIPAPAFLSYGSCVHMASGVPVFVPTEQAKGFQPEPDVLERHITPKTKLILINSPQNPTGTVYPRETLQGIADLAIKHDLIVVSDEINEKIIFDGEEHISIASLPGMRERTVVLNGFSKAYAMTGSRIGYAAGPERLIAPIYCAHQYSAMCPCTYAQWGAVAALRGPQGHIADMVKELDRRRLMLLQ
;
A
#
# COMPACT_ATOMS: atom_id res chain seq x y z
N MET A 1 -16.85 -24.58 21.61
CA MET A 1 -16.28 -24.36 20.24
C MET A 1 -15.15 -23.36 20.41
N GLN A 2 -13.92 -23.71 20.00
CA GLN A 2 -12.75 -22.83 20.11
C GLN A 2 -12.49 -22.23 18.73
N LEU A 3 -12.34 -20.90 18.67
CA LEU A 3 -11.98 -20.18 17.44
C LEU A 3 -10.46 -20.24 17.20
N ALA A 4 -10.03 -19.80 16.02
CA ALA A 4 -8.59 -19.74 15.72
C ALA A 4 -7.91 -18.68 16.61
N LEU A 5 -6.86 -19.05 17.33
CA LEU A 5 -6.15 -18.18 18.29
C LEU A 5 -5.66 -16.86 17.66
N ARG A 6 -5.25 -16.90 16.39
CA ARG A 6 -4.79 -15.70 15.67
C ARG A 6 -5.84 -14.58 15.59
N THR A 7 -7.14 -14.90 15.71
CA THR A 7 -8.22 -13.91 15.67
C THR A 7 -8.41 -13.18 17.00
N GLU A 8 -7.89 -13.72 18.10
CA GLU A 8 -7.97 -13.09 19.43
C GLU A 8 -7.12 -11.82 19.53
N HIS A 9 -6.08 -11.71 18.68
CA HIS A 9 -5.18 -10.56 18.63
C HIS A 9 -5.57 -9.51 17.58
N ILE A 10 -6.70 -9.71 16.87
CA ILE A 10 -7.17 -8.77 15.85
C ILE A 10 -8.27 -7.92 16.48
N PRO A 11 -8.00 -6.64 16.79
CA PRO A 11 -9.01 -5.77 17.37
C PRO A 11 -10.08 -5.40 16.34
N PHE A 12 -11.30 -5.19 16.79
CA PHE A 12 -12.29 -4.50 15.95
C PHE A 12 -11.77 -3.11 15.58
N SER A 13 -11.87 -2.76 14.30
CA SER A 13 -11.48 -1.45 13.82
C SER A 13 -12.44 -0.39 14.36
N SER A 14 -11.98 0.42 15.32
CA SER A 14 -12.75 1.59 15.79
C SER A 14 -13.04 2.57 14.66
N LEU A 15 -12.13 2.69 13.67
CA LEU A 15 -12.34 3.50 12.48
C LEU A 15 -13.55 3.04 11.66
N CYS A 16 -13.72 1.73 11.46
CA CYS A 16 -14.89 1.18 10.76
C CYS A 16 -16.16 1.43 11.57
N ALA A 17 -16.12 1.24 12.88
CA ALA A 17 -17.29 1.50 13.74
C ALA A 17 -17.71 2.98 13.71
N PHE A 18 -16.78 3.91 13.73
CA PHE A 18 -17.07 5.34 13.58
C PHE A 18 -17.62 5.68 12.20
N PHE A 19 -17.08 5.08 11.15
CA PHE A 19 -17.55 5.27 9.78
C PHE A 19 -19.02 4.80 9.65
N ASP A 20 -19.33 3.59 10.10
CA ASP A 20 -20.69 3.02 10.06
C ASP A 20 -21.68 3.87 10.88
N ALA A 21 -21.24 4.36 12.04
CA ALA A 21 -22.06 5.25 12.88
C ALA A 21 -22.34 6.60 12.19
N ALA A 22 -21.34 7.19 11.52
CA ALA A 22 -21.50 8.43 10.75
C ALA A 22 -22.47 8.22 9.58
N GLU A 23 -22.31 7.15 8.82
CA GLU A 23 -23.22 6.82 7.71
C GLU A 23 -24.66 6.56 8.18
N ALA A 24 -24.83 5.85 9.30
CA ALA A 24 -26.17 5.61 9.86
C ALA A 24 -26.88 6.92 10.22
N ARG A 25 -26.16 7.88 10.78
CA ARG A 25 -26.70 9.21 11.12
C ARG A 25 -27.03 10.04 9.88
N GLN A 26 -26.16 10.02 8.85
CA GLN A 26 -26.43 10.66 7.56
C GLN A 26 -27.69 10.09 6.91
N ARG A 27 -27.85 8.75 6.90
CA ARG A 27 -29.08 8.09 6.41
C ARG A 27 -30.33 8.45 7.21
N ALA A 28 -30.18 8.77 8.49
CA ALA A 28 -31.25 9.29 9.32
C ALA A 28 -31.55 10.79 9.09
N GLY A 29 -30.93 11.42 8.11
CA GLY A 29 -31.16 12.83 7.77
C GLY A 29 -30.40 13.83 8.64
N GLN A 30 -29.47 13.40 9.48
CA GLN A 30 -28.64 14.31 10.27
C GLN A 30 -27.53 14.92 9.40
N ASP A 31 -27.27 16.21 9.58
CA ASP A 31 -26.16 16.90 8.92
C ASP A 31 -24.84 16.52 9.61
N ILE A 32 -24.14 15.55 9.03
CA ILE A 32 -22.87 15.01 9.54
C ILE A 32 -21.76 15.26 8.52
N ILE A 33 -20.72 15.96 8.94
CA ILE A 33 -19.45 16.05 8.20
C ILE A 33 -18.63 14.81 8.52
N ASN A 34 -18.58 13.86 7.58
CA ASN A 34 -17.87 12.60 7.77
C ASN A 34 -16.40 12.74 7.32
N MET A 35 -15.48 12.83 8.28
CA MET A 35 -14.02 12.89 8.06
C MET A 35 -13.30 11.63 8.58
N VAL A 36 -14.02 10.52 8.75
CA VAL A 36 -13.47 9.30 9.38
C VAL A 36 -12.52 8.56 8.43
N MET A 37 -12.92 8.39 7.16
CA MET A 37 -12.13 7.62 6.19
C MET A 37 -11.25 8.54 5.35
N GLY A 38 -9.95 8.30 5.35
CA GLY A 38 -8.99 9.01 4.51
C GLY A 38 -9.08 8.58 3.03
N ARG A 39 -10.22 8.85 2.40
CA ARG A 39 -10.42 8.65 0.96
C ARG A 39 -10.40 10.01 0.26
N PRO A 40 -9.77 10.13 -0.93
CA PRO A 40 -9.97 11.29 -1.77
C PRO A 40 -11.48 11.46 -2.06
N ASP A 41 -12.01 12.65 -1.86
CA ASP A 41 -13.40 13.00 -2.18
C ASP A 41 -13.56 13.49 -3.63
N PHE A 42 -12.59 13.10 -4.46
CA PHE A 42 -12.55 13.34 -5.89
C PHE A 42 -13.09 12.13 -6.65
N LEU A 43 -13.56 12.36 -7.85
CA LEU A 43 -13.91 11.28 -8.77
C LEU A 43 -12.66 10.87 -9.58
N PRO A 44 -12.56 9.62 -10.02
CA PRO A 44 -11.58 9.23 -11.02
C PRO A 44 -11.74 10.10 -12.28
N ALA A 45 -10.62 10.39 -12.96
CA ALA A 45 -10.66 11.19 -14.18
C ALA A 45 -11.59 10.56 -15.24
N PRO A 46 -12.25 11.36 -16.10
CA PRO A 46 -13.25 10.87 -17.05
C PRO A 46 -12.77 9.71 -17.92
N HIS A 47 -11.55 9.75 -18.43
CA HIS A 47 -10.98 8.69 -19.28
C HIS A 47 -10.86 7.35 -18.54
N ILE A 48 -10.69 7.36 -17.21
CA ILE A 48 -10.66 6.15 -16.37
C ILE A 48 -12.07 5.53 -16.32
N ASN A 49 -13.08 6.34 -16.02
CA ASN A 49 -14.45 5.90 -15.93
C ASN A 49 -14.99 5.39 -17.28
N GLU A 50 -14.61 6.06 -18.38
CA GLU A 50 -14.95 5.64 -19.74
C GLU A 50 -14.34 4.30 -20.10
N ALA A 51 -13.07 4.08 -19.73
CA ALA A 51 -12.41 2.79 -19.95
C ALA A 51 -13.08 1.64 -19.17
N VAL A 52 -13.53 1.90 -17.93
CA VAL A 52 -14.30 0.90 -17.15
C VAL A 52 -15.61 0.56 -17.84
N LYS A 53 -16.39 1.57 -18.27
CA LYS A 53 -17.65 1.36 -19.00
C LYS A 53 -17.43 0.60 -20.29
N LYS A 54 -16.45 1.03 -21.08
CA LYS A 54 -16.08 0.35 -22.33
C LYS A 54 -15.70 -1.09 -22.12
N ALA A 55 -14.93 -1.40 -21.08
CA ALA A 55 -14.55 -2.77 -20.76
C ALA A 55 -15.77 -3.66 -20.48
N VAL A 56 -16.80 -3.13 -19.79
CA VAL A 56 -18.06 -3.85 -19.58
C VAL A 56 -18.81 -4.04 -20.89
N ASP A 57 -18.94 -2.99 -21.71
CA ASP A 57 -19.63 -3.02 -23.00
C ASP A 57 -18.96 -3.99 -24.00
N ASP A 58 -17.62 -4.08 -23.95
CA ASP A 58 -16.82 -5.00 -24.76
C ASP A 58 -16.83 -6.45 -24.22
N GLY A 59 -17.55 -6.74 -23.14
CA GLY A 59 -17.63 -8.08 -22.55
C GLY A 59 -16.36 -8.51 -21.78
N GLN A 60 -15.51 -7.56 -21.34
CA GLN A 60 -14.33 -7.83 -20.53
C GLN A 60 -14.72 -8.08 -19.05
N VAL A 61 -15.50 -9.15 -18.82
CA VAL A 61 -16.10 -9.48 -17.52
C VAL A 61 -15.67 -10.84 -16.98
N HIS A 62 -14.83 -11.55 -17.71
CA HIS A 62 -14.35 -12.88 -17.34
C HIS A 62 -13.06 -12.82 -16.51
N TYR A 63 -12.68 -13.95 -15.92
CA TYR A 63 -11.41 -14.06 -15.20
C TYR A 63 -10.21 -13.70 -16.08
N THR A 64 -9.25 -13.02 -15.49
CA THR A 64 -7.94 -12.77 -16.10
C THR A 64 -6.91 -13.80 -15.61
N SER A 65 -5.67 -13.67 -16.05
CA SER A 65 -4.54 -14.33 -15.38
C SER A 65 -4.56 -14.05 -13.88
N ASN A 66 -4.15 -15.01 -13.06
CA ASN A 66 -3.98 -14.80 -11.62
C ASN A 66 -2.92 -13.71 -11.29
N TYR A 67 -1.98 -13.44 -12.20
CA TYR A 67 -1.12 -12.25 -12.07
C TYR A 67 -1.84 -10.93 -12.36
N GLY A 68 -3.06 -10.96 -12.92
CA GLY A 68 -3.78 -9.82 -13.47
C GLY A 68 -3.53 -9.64 -14.98
N LEU A 69 -4.17 -8.65 -15.60
CA LEU A 69 -4.00 -8.32 -17.02
C LEU A 69 -2.52 -8.03 -17.32
N LEU A 70 -2.01 -8.63 -18.41
CA LEU A 70 -0.64 -8.39 -18.83
C LEU A 70 -0.42 -6.91 -19.19
N GLU A 71 -1.38 -6.30 -19.85
CA GLU A 71 -1.37 -4.88 -20.22
C GLU A 71 -1.23 -3.99 -18.98
N LEU A 72 -1.92 -4.31 -17.90
CA LEU A 72 -1.80 -3.55 -16.65
C LEU A 72 -0.42 -3.75 -16.01
N ARG A 73 0.09 -4.97 -15.97
CA ARG A 73 1.42 -5.26 -15.42
C ARG A 73 2.53 -4.59 -16.22
N GLN A 74 2.39 -4.50 -17.53
CA GLN A 74 3.32 -3.76 -18.41
C GLN A 74 3.31 -2.26 -18.10
N GLU A 75 2.13 -1.67 -17.91
CA GLU A 75 2.04 -0.25 -17.53
C GLU A 75 2.56 0.03 -16.12
N VAL A 76 2.32 -0.88 -15.17
CA VAL A 76 2.92 -0.81 -13.83
C VAL A 76 4.44 -0.90 -13.91
N ALA A 77 4.99 -1.84 -14.70
CA ALA A 77 6.43 -1.96 -14.91
C ALA A 77 7.03 -0.68 -15.52
N ARG A 78 6.36 -0.10 -16.52
CA ARG A 78 6.76 1.18 -17.12
C ARG A 78 6.77 2.30 -16.08
N LYS A 79 5.67 2.45 -15.32
CA LYS A 79 5.55 3.45 -14.25
C LYS A 79 6.67 3.30 -13.20
N LEU A 80 6.91 2.08 -12.74
CA LEU A 80 7.96 1.81 -11.74
C LEU A 80 9.37 2.15 -12.28
N LYS A 81 9.62 1.87 -13.57
CA LYS A 81 10.86 2.24 -14.22
C LYS A 81 11.04 3.74 -14.36
N ASP A 82 10.03 4.41 -14.90
CA ASP A 82 10.11 5.81 -15.29
C ASP A 82 10.06 6.76 -14.09
N GLU A 83 9.30 6.40 -13.05
CA GLU A 83 9.04 7.27 -11.89
C GLU A 83 9.82 6.88 -10.63
N ASN A 84 10.09 5.58 -10.43
CA ASN A 84 10.76 5.07 -9.22
C ASN A 84 12.15 4.49 -9.50
N GLY A 85 12.60 4.43 -10.77
CA GLY A 85 13.90 3.85 -11.14
C GLY A 85 13.97 2.33 -10.95
N LEU A 86 12.83 1.62 -10.93
CA LEU A 86 12.73 0.20 -10.63
C LEU A 86 12.40 -0.62 -11.89
N GLY A 87 13.33 -1.50 -12.29
CA GLY A 87 13.08 -2.44 -13.38
C GLY A 87 12.56 -3.78 -12.87
N TYR A 88 11.27 -4.08 -13.11
CA TYR A 88 10.65 -5.37 -12.81
C TYR A 88 10.05 -6.00 -14.06
N ALA A 89 10.18 -7.33 -14.18
CA ALA A 89 9.57 -8.10 -15.25
C ALA A 89 8.04 -8.20 -15.05
N PRO A 90 7.23 -7.72 -15.99
CA PRO A 90 5.76 -7.75 -15.82
C PRO A 90 5.19 -9.18 -15.79
N GLU A 91 5.91 -10.17 -16.27
CA GLU A 91 5.46 -11.57 -16.32
C GLU A 91 5.51 -12.24 -14.95
N THR A 92 6.56 -11.98 -14.14
CA THR A 92 6.85 -12.77 -12.93
C THR A 92 7.10 -11.93 -11.66
N GLU A 93 7.39 -10.63 -11.81
CA GLU A 93 7.79 -9.76 -10.71
C GLU A 93 6.71 -8.74 -10.30
N ILE A 94 5.50 -8.80 -10.90
CA ILE A 94 4.36 -7.94 -10.59
C ILE A 94 3.09 -8.79 -10.51
N VAL A 95 2.36 -8.68 -9.40
CA VAL A 95 1.02 -9.27 -9.23
C VAL A 95 -0.01 -8.19 -8.92
N ILE A 96 -1.10 -8.15 -9.67
CA ILE A 96 -2.21 -7.24 -9.45
C ILE A 96 -3.12 -7.83 -8.37
N THR A 97 -3.52 -7.00 -7.41
CA THR A 97 -4.27 -7.43 -6.24
C THR A 97 -5.56 -6.61 -6.05
N ALA A 98 -6.48 -7.11 -5.24
CA ALA A 98 -7.71 -6.41 -4.85
C ALA A 98 -7.42 -5.25 -3.88
N GLY A 99 -6.66 -4.26 -4.37
CA GLY A 99 -6.10 -3.15 -3.62
C GLY A 99 -4.86 -3.54 -2.82
N VAL A 100 -4.16 -2.52 -2.29
CA VAL A 100 -2.98 -2.71 -1.44
C VAL A 100 -3.31 -3.50 -0.17
N SER A 101 -4.55 -3.48 0.29
CA SER A 101 -4.97 -4.25 1.46
C SER A 101 -4.79 -5.76 1.26
N GLU A 102 -5.11 -6.29 0.08
CA GLU A 102 -4.83 -7.69 -0.26
C GLU A 102 -3.34 -7.93 -0.43
N ALA A 103 -2.64 -7.04 -1.16
CA ALA A 103 -1.19 -7.14 -1.34
C ALA A 103 -0.45 -7.22 0.00
N LEU A 104 -0.83 -6.39 0.97
CA LEU A 104 -0.28 -6.41 2.33
C LEU A 104 -0.57 -7.74 3.04
N HIS A 105 -1.84 -8.16 3.04
CA HIS A 105 -2.24 -9.41 3.70
C HIS A 105 -1.48 -10.61 3.13
N LEU A 106 -1.44 -10.73 1.81
CA LEU A 106 -0.75 -11.83 1.12
C LEU A 106 0.76 -11.78 1.32
N SER A 107 1.37 -10.57 1.36
CA SER A 107 2.79 -10.44 1.67
C SER A 107 3.11 -10.97 3.07
N MET A 108 2.31 -10.63 4.08
CA MET A 108 2.51 -11.18 5.43
C MET A 108 2.30 -12.69 5.45
N ALA A 109 1.24 -13.20 4.82
CA ALA A 109 0.94 -14.62 4.78
C ALA A 109 2.01 -15.45 4.04
N ALA A 110 2.65 -14.87 3.02
CA ALA A 110 3.66 -15.54 2.20
C ALA A 110 5.08 -15.45 2.77
N LEU A 111 5.37 -14.41 3.57
CA LEU A 111 6.73 -14.10 4.01
C LEU A 111 7.01 -14.40 5.48
N LEU A 112 5.96 -14.59 6.31
CA LEU A 112 6.11 -14.87 7.75
C LEU A 112 5.71 -16.30 8.08
N ASN A 113 6.53 -16.95 8.89
CA ASN A 113 6.17 -18.18 9.59
C ASN A 113 5.56 -17.84 10.96
N PRO A 114 4.86 -18.77 11.61
CA PRO A 114 4.40 -18.59 12.98
C PRO A 114 5.53 -18.19 13.93
N GLY A 115 5.38 -17.03 14.58
CA GLY A 115 6.35 -16.50 15.54
C GLY A 115 7.47 -15.63 14.92
N ASP A 116 7.56 -15.52 13.59
CA ASP A 116 8.43 -14.54 12.95
C ASP A 116 7.99 -13.11 13.30
N GLU A 117 8.95 -12.23 13.51
CA GLU A 117 8.72 -10.84 13.90
C GLU A 117 8.77 -9.90 12.66
N ALA A 118 7.82 -8.95 12.63
CA ALA A 118 7.80 -7.85 11.68
C ALA A 118 7.99 -6.52 12.42
N LEU A 119 9.06 -5.79 12.14
CA LEU A 119 9.28 -4.45 12.69
C LEU A 119 8.40 -3.44 11.95
N ILE A 120 7.71 -2.59 12.70
CA ILE A 120 6.77 -1.60 12.18
C ILE A 120 7.02 -0.26 12.88
N PRO A 121 7.61 0.76 12.22
CA PRO A 121 7.69 2.11 12.78
C PRO A 121 6.30 2.64 13.16
N ALA A 122 6.14 3.16 14.37
CA ALA A 122 4.87 3.60 14.92
C ALA A 122 4.92 5.09 15.33
N PRO A 123 3.81 5.84 15.16
CA PRO A 123 2.45 5.39 14.80
C PRO A 123 2.38 4.83 13.38
N ALA A 124 1.47 3.87 13.14
CA ALA A 124 1.37 3.14 11.88
C ALA A 124 -0.09 2.92 11.47
N PHE A 125 -0.30 2.62 10.20
CA PHE A 125 -1.63 2.25 9.71
C PHE A 125 -2.13 0.99 10.42
N LEU A 126 -3.36 1.05 10.91
CA LEU A 126 -3.94 0.05 11.81
C LEU A 126 -3.94 -1.39 11.26
N SER A 127 -3.97 -1.56 9.94
CA SER A 127 -4.00 -2.89 9.33
C SER A 127 -2.67 -3.64 9.38
N TYR A 128 -1.54 -2.96 9.60
CA TYR A 128 -0.22 -3.61 9.54
C TYR A 128 -0.08 -4.68 10.61
N GLY A 129 -0.28 -4.33 11.87
CA GLY A 129 -0.23 -5.30 12.96
C GLY A 129 -1.25 -6.42 12.83
N SER A 130 -2.48 -6.08 12.39
CA SER A 130 -3.53 -7.07 12.17
C SER A 130 -3.16 -8.09 11.08
N CYS A 131 -2.57 -7.65 9.96
CA CYS A 131 -2.11 -8.54 8.89
C CYS A 131 -0.96 -9.45 9.36
N VAL A 132 -0.04 -8.94 10.18
CA VAL A 132 1.02 -9.76 10.80
C VAL A 132 0.43 -10.83 11.71
N HIS A 133 -0.52 -10.46 12.58
CA HIS A 133 -1.23 -11.44 13.43
C HIS A 133 -2.01 -12.49 12.62
N MET A 134 -2.68 -12.08 11.53
CA MET A 134 -3.37 -13.02 10.64
C MET A 134 -2.42 -14.04 10.01
N ALA A 135 -1.18 -13.65 9.76
CA ALA A 135 -0.11 -14.54 9.32
C ALA A 135 0.53 -15.38 10.46
N SER A 136 0.02 -15.28 11.69
CA SER A 136 0.59 -15.87 12.89
C SER A 136 1.99 -15.34 13.25
N GLY A 137 2.39 -14.21 12.68
CA GLY A 137 3.59 -13.47 13.03
C GLY A 137 3.39 -12.58 14.26
N VAL A 138 4.46 -11.93 14.69
CA VAL A 138 4.50 -11.01 15.83
C VAL A 138 4.83 -9.61 15.36
N PRO A 139 3.88 -8.65 15.42
CA PRO A 139 4.20 -7.27 15.10
C PRO A 139 5.00 -6.63 16.23
N VAL A 140 6.14 -6.07 15.92
CA VAL A 140 7.01 -5.32 16.83
C VAL A 140 6.94 -3.85 16.44
N PHE A 141 6.13 -3.08 17.17
CA PHE A 141 5.99 -1.66 16.95
C PHE A 141 7.19 -0.89 17.53
N VAL A 142 7.90 -0.19 16.65
CA VAL A 142 9.07 0.60 17.01
C VAL A 142 8.67 2.08 17.09
N PRO A 143 8.73 2.72 18.27
CA PRO A 143 8.26 4.08 18.43
C PRO A 143 9.13 5.06 17.63
N THR A 144 8.47 6.05 17.02
CA THR A 144 9.10 7.23 16.42
C THR A 144 8.70 8.48 17.21
N GLU A 145 9.48 9.53 17.12
CA GLU A 145 9.30 10.74 17.91
C GLU A 145 8.75 11.89 17.07
N GLN A 146 7.71 12.57 17.56
CA GLN A 146 7.16 13.76 16.89
C GLN A 146 8.21 14.87 16.75
N ALA A 147 9.07 15.06 17.77
CA ALA A 147 10.13 16.05 17.75
C ALA A 147 11.18 15.81 16.64
N LYS A 148 11.22 14.58 16.08
CA LYS A 148 12.07 14.16 14.96
C LYS A 148 11.26 13.95 13.68
N GLY A 149 10.06 14.54 13.58
CA GLY A 149 9.19 14.42 12.43
C GLY A 149 8.69 13.00 12.18
N PHE A 150 8.59 12.15 13.19
CA PHE A 150 8.22 10.74 13.11
C PHE A 150 9.11 9.92 12.15
N GLN A 151 10.37 10.34 11.94
CA GLN A 151 11.33 9.57 11.16
C GLN A 151 11.76 8.32 11.93
N PRO A 152 11.78 7.12 11.30
CA PRO A 152 12.38 5.94 11.92
C PRO A 152 13.88 6.11 12.06
N GLU A 153 14.38 5.96 13.27
CA GLU A 153 15.82 6.04 13.56
C GLU A 153 16.44 4.64 13.43
N PRO A 154 17.48 4.46 12.59
CA PRO A 154 18.10 3.16 12.40
C PRO A 154 18.59 2.51 13.70
N ASP A 155 19.21 3.27 14.60
CA ASP A 155 19.68 2.76 15.90
C ASP A 155 18.53 2.31 16.81
N VAL A 156 17.34 2.95 16.70
CA VAL A 156 16.15 2.52 17.44
C VAL A 156 15.60 1.25 16.84
N LEU A 157 15.51 1.18 15.52
CA LEU A 157 15.08 -0.04 14.81
C LEU A 157 16.01 -1.21 15.16
N GLU A 158 17.31 -1.01 15.12
CA GLU A 158 18.30 -2.08 15.36
C GLU A 158 18.18 -2.70 16.74
N ARG A 159 17.90 -1.91 17.78
CA ARG A 159 17.67 -2.42 19.14
C ARG A 159 16.46 -3.34 19.29
N HIS A 160 15.54 -3.31 18.33
CA HIS A 160 14.35 -4.17 18.30
C HIS A 160 14.54 -5.41 17.41
N ILE A 161 15.68 -5.53 16.70
CA ILE A 161 15.98 -6.70 15.89
C ILE A 161 16.38 -7.86 16.79
N THR A 162 15.72 -9.00 16.60
CA THR A 162 16.01 -10.26 17.27
C THR A 162 16.31 -11.37 16.25
N PRO A 163 16.77 -12.55 16.64
CA PRO A 163 16.90 -13.70 15.73
C PRO A 163 15.59 -14.14 15.07
N LYS A 164 14.44 -13.67 15.55
CA LYS A 164 13.11 -13.95 14.97
C LYS A 164 12.66 -12.88 13.98
N THR A 165 13.33 -11.74 13.92
CA THR A 165 12.97 -10.65 13.02
C THR A 165 13.18 -11.10 11.58
N LYS A 166 12.11 -11.04 10.79
CA LYS A 166 12.08 -11.50 9.41
C LYS A 166 11.98 -10.35 8.42
N LEU A 167 11.21 -9.31 8.76
CA LEU A 167 10.99 -8.19 7.86
C LEU A 167 10.81 -6.86 8.60
N ILE A 168 11.02 -5.79 7.85
CA ILE A 168 10.65 -4.41 8.23
C ILE A 168 9.53 -3.98 7.29
N LEU A 169 8.40 -3.52 7.86
CA LEU A 169 7.29 -2.96 7.11
C LEU A 169 7.28 -1.45 7.28
N ILE A 170 7.49 -0.74 6.18
CA ILE A 170 7.50 0.73 6.15
C ILE A 170 6.38 1.28 5.28
N ASN A 171 6.01 2.53 5.52
CA ASN A 171 5.06 3.28 4.71
C ASN A 171 5.58 4.71 4.53
N SER A 172 5.81 5.11 3.28
CA SER A 172 6.22 6.48 2.94
C SER A 172 5.61 6.90 1.60
N PRO A 173 4.87 8.01 1.54
CA PRO A 173 4.39 8.88 2.64
C PRO A 173 3.55 8.13 3.67
N GLN A 174 3.80 8.42 4.94
CA GLN A 174 3.32 7.63 6.06
C GLN A 174 1.88 7.98 6.46
N ASN A 175 1.08 6.97 6.75
CA ASN A 175 -0.22 7.10 7.39
C ASN A 175 -0.10 6.60 8.85
N PRO A 176 -0.34 7.44 9.90
CA PRO A 176 -1.16 8.66 9.86
C PRO A 176 -0.37 9.98 9.87
N THR A 177 0.96 9.98 10.00
CA THR A 177 1.75 11.19 10.29
C THR A 177 1.93 12.13 9.09
N GLY A 178 1.79 11.63 7.86
CA GLY A 178 2.09 12.37 6.63
C GLY A 178 3.59 12.48 6.32
N THR A 179 4.44 11.88 7.14
CA THR A 179 5.90 11.94 6.98
C THR A 179 6.36 11.30 5.70
N VAL A 180 7.18 11.99 4.93
CA VAL A 180 7.94 11.44 3.81
C VAL A 180 9.33 11.06 4.34
N TYR A 181 9.79 9.85 4.04
CA TYR A 181 11.11 9.41 4.48
C TYR A 181 12.18 9.91 3.51
N PRO A 182 13.10 10.77 3.94
CA PRO A 182 14.20 11.24 3.12
C PRO A 182 15.20 10.12 2.84
N ARG A 183 16.04 10.34 1.84
CA ARG A 183 17.07 9.36 1.42
C ARG A 183 17.92 8.85 2.57
N GLU A 184 18.28 9.70 3.51
CA GLU A 184 19.11 9.34 4.66
C GLU A 184 18.42 8.31 5.57
N THR A 185 17.15 8.53 5.91
CA THR A 185 16.34 7.59 6.69
C THR A 185 16.20 6.25 5.95
N LEU A 186 15.88 6.31 4.66
CA LEU A 186 15.75 5.10 3.84
C LEU A 186 17.08 4.34 3.71
N GLN A 187 18.21 5.05 3.59
CA GLN A 187 19.53 4.42 3.55
C GLN A 187 19.86 3.71 4.87
N GLY A 188 19.55 4.33 6.01
CA GLY A 188 19.75 3.67 7.31
C GLY A 188 18.90 2.40 7.47
N ILE A 189 17.64 2.42 7.00
CA ILE A 189 16.79 1.21 6.98
C ILE A 189 17.37 0.16 6.01
N ALA A 190 17.86 0.57 4.86
CA ALA A 190 18.47 -0.31 3.86
C ALA A 190 19.72 -1.00 4.43
N ASP A 191 20.58 -0.25 5.09
CA ASP A 191 21.82 -0.77 5.71
C ASP A 191 21.49 -1.83 6.78
N LEU A 192 20.46 -1.59 7.61
CA LEU A 192 19.97 -2.57 8.58
C LEU A 192 19.40 -3.82 7.89
N ALA A 193 18.58 -3.64 6.87
CA ALA A 193 17.99 -4.75 6.13
C ALA A 193 19.05 -5.63 5.47
N ILE A 194 20.12 -5.02 4.95
CA ILE A 194 21.28 -5.74 4.37
C ILE A 194 22.08 -6.45 5.48
N LYS A 195 22.41 -5.73 6.55
CA LYS A 195 23.22 -6.23 7.67
C LYS A 195 22.59 -7.46 8.35
N HIS A 196 21.27 -7.44 8.53
CA HIS A 196 20.53 -8.49 9.24
C HIS A 196 19.77 -9.44 8.31
N ASP A 197 20.01 -9.37 6.99
CA ASP A 197 19.33 -10.14 5.94
C ASP A 197 17.80 -10.12 6.05
N LEU A 198 17.22 -8.93 6.24
CA LEU A 198 15.78 -8.73 6.38
C LEU A 198 15.12 -8.42 5.04
N ILE A 199 13.87 -8.83 4.91
CA ILE A 199 12.98 -8.40 3.83
C ILE A 199 12.43 -7.02 4.19
N VAL A 200 12.21 -6.15 3.20
CA VAL A 200 11.46 -4.91 3.38
C VAL A 200 10.14 -5.02 2.62
N VAL A 201 9.03 -4.72 3.30
CA VAL A 201 7.73 -4.48 2.66
C VAL A 201 7.48 -2.98 2.71
N SER A 202 7.45 -2.34 1.55
CA SER A 202 7.30 -0.88 1.42
C SER A 202 5.91 -0.54 0.89
N ASP A 203 5.04 0.01 1.73
CA ASP A 203 3.74 0.53 1.30
C ASP A 203 3.90 1.97 0.79
N GLU A 204 3.80 2.14 -0.53
CA GLU A 204 4.02 3.39 -1.24
C GLU A 204 2.72 3.95 -1.85
N ILE A 205 1.56 3.53 -1.34
CA ILE A 205 0.24 3.91 -1.89
C ILE A 205 -0.01 5.42 -1.94
N ASN A 206 0.68 6.19 -1.10
CA ASN A 206 0.53 7.65 -1.02
C ASN A 206 1.59 8.42 -1.84
N GLU A 207 2.45 7.76 -2.61
CA GLU A 207 3.63 8.33 -3.28
C GLU A 207 3.39 9.63 -4.08
N LYS A 208 2.16 9.85 -4.57
CA LYS A 208 1.78 11.04 -5.36
C LYS A 208 1.16 12.17 -4.52
N ILE A 209 0.82 11.91 -3.24
CA ILE A 209 0.18 12.89 -2.37
C ILE A 209 1.24 13.43 -1.43
N ILE A 210 2.02 14.37 -1.92
CA ILE A 210 3.17 14.97 -1.26
C ILE A 210 3.05 16.49 -1.32
N PHE A 211 3.47 17.15 -0.26
CA PHE A 211 3.39 18.60 -0.07
C PHE A 211 4.79 19.18 0.22
N ASP A 212 4.87 20.51 0.26
CA ASP A 212 6.05 21.28 0.69
C ASP A 212 7.34 21.00 -0.12
N GLY A 213 7.22 20.49 -1.37
CA GLY A 213 8.37 20.22 -2.22
C GLY A 213 9.16 18.96 -1.84
N GLU A 214 8.63 18.13 -0.94
CA GLU A 214 9.21 16.81 -0.64
C GLU A 214 9.11 15.88 -1.85
N GLU A 215 9.99 14.89 -1.89
CA GLU A 215 10.04 13.90 -2.98
C GLU A 215 9.93 12.47 -2.43
N HIS A 216 9.11 11.64 -3.08
CA HIS A 216 9.06 10.23 -2.77
C HIS A 216 10.27 9.50 -3.35
N ILE A 217 10.90 8.70 -2.52
CA ILE A 217 11.95 7.76 -2.92
C ILE A 217 11.50 6.36 -2.55
N SER A 218 11.46 5.45 -3.52
CA SER A 218 11.25 4.05 -3.21
C SER A 218 12.52 3.45 -2.61
N ILE A 219 12.41 2.81 -1.44
CA ILE A 219 13.56 2.14 -0.81
C ILE A 219 14.14 1.04 -1.72
N ALA A 220 13.31 0.42 -2.55
CA ALA A 220 13.73 -0.60 -3.51
C ALA A 220 14.74 -0.08 -4.54
N SER A 221 14.80 1.25 -4.77
CA SER A 221 15.75 1.88 -5.69
C SER A 221 17.15 2.06 -5.10
N LEU A 222 17.32 1.87 -3.79
CA LEU A 222 18.62 1.98 -3.14
C LEU A 222 19.49 0.75 -3.42
N PRO A 223 20.81 0.91 -3.42
CA PRO A 223 21.73 -0.20 -3.67
C PRO A 223 21.49 -1.40 -2.75
N GLY A 224 21.38 -2.62 -3.31
CA GLY A 224 21.14 -3.86 -2.57
C GLY A 224 19.70 -4.07 -2.07
N MET A 225 18.77 -3.13 -2.36
CA MET A 225 17.41 -3.23 -1.86
C MET A 225 16.41 -3.87 -2.85
N ARG A 226 16.66 -3.79 -4.16
CA ARG A 226 15.79 -4.42 -5.17
C ARG A 226 15.51 -5.89 -4.87
N GLU A 227 16.55 -6.62 -4.46
CA GLU A 227 16.47 -8.06 -4.26
C GLU A 227 15.79 -8.48 -2.95
N ARG A 228 15.51 -7.53 -2.06
CA ARG A 228 14.92 -7.80 -0.74
C ARG A 228 13.67 -6.98 -0.42
N THR A 229 13.15 -6.22 -1.39
CA THR A 229 11.99 -5.36 -1.18
C THR A 229 10.77 -5.85 -1.97
N VAL A 230 9.62 -5.85 -1.29
CA VAL A 230 8.30 -5.92 -1.93
C VAL A 230 7.68 -4.53 -1.84
N VAL A 231 7.46 -3.91 -2.99
CA VAL A 231 6.76 -2.62 -3.12
C VAL A 231 5.27 -2.88 -3.25
N LEU A 232 4.47 -2.27 -2.36
CA LEU A 232 3.03 -2.28 -2.40
C LEU A 232 2.52 -0.91 -2.86
N ASN A 233 1.75 -0.87 -3.92
CA ASN A 233 1.18 0.38 -4.42
C ASN A 233 -0.13 0.11 -5.20
N GLY A 234 -0.80 1.16 -5.68
CA GLY A 234 -2.07 0.97 -6.37
C GLY A 234 -2.78 2.26 -6.75
N PHE A 235 -4.06 2.15 -7.03
CA PHE A 235 -4.83 3.20 -7.70
C PHE A 235 -5.80 3.94 -6.76
N SER A 236 -5.90 3.50 -5.51
CA SER A 236 -6.89 4.02 -4.57
C SER A 236 -6.72 5.50 -4.27
N LYS A 237 -5.48 5.99 -4.15
CA LYS A 237 -5.18 7.35 -3.68
C LYS A 237 -4.91 8.31 -4.84
N ALA A 238 -3.85 8.14 -5.58
CA ALA A 238 -3.47 9.02 -6.69
C ALA A 238 -4.57 9.15 -7.76
N TYR A 239 -5.30 8.07 -8.03
CA TYR A 239 -6.33 8.04 -9.08
C TYR A 239 -7.76 8.10 -8.54
N ALA A 240 -7.94 8.33 -7.23
CA ALA A 240 -9.25 8.36 -6.56
C ALA A 240 -10.12 7.10 -6.79
N MET A 241 -9.50 5.94 -7.05
CA MET A 241 -10.15 4.67 -7.39
C MET A 241 -10.35 3.77 -6.17
N THR A 242 -10.73 4.33 -5.02
CA THR A 242 -10.83 3.55 -3.76
C THR A 242 -11.81 2.37 -3.85
N GLY A 243 -12.94 2.56 -4.53
CA GLY A 243 -13.97 1.54 -4.71
C GLY A 243 -13.64 0.49 -5.77
N SER A 244 -12.70 0.75 -6.68
CA SER A 244 -12.29 -0.19 -7.75
C SER A 244 -11.50 -1.38 -7.22
N ARG A 245 -10.91 -1.24 -6.03
CA ARG A 245 -10.10 -2.28 -5.38
C ARG A 245 -8.99 -2.82 -6.27
N ILE A 246 -8.14 -1.96 -6.81
CA ILE A 246 -6.96 -2.33 -7.62
C ILE A 246 -5.70 -1.80 -6.97
N GLY A 247 -4.75 -2.71 -6.76
CA GLY A 247 -3.40 -2.46 -6.31
C GLY A 247 -2.44 -3.49 -6.90
N TYR A 248 -1.21 -3.47 -6.45
CA TYR A 248 -0.21 -4.44 -6.87
C TYR A 248 0.87 -4.62 -5.81
N ALA A 249 1.52 -5.79 -5.87
CA ALA A 249 2.81 -6.04 -5.26
C ALA A 249 3.85 -6.21 -6.38
N ALA A 250 5.00 -5.56 -6.24
CA ALA A 250 6.12 -5.65 -7.15
C ALA A 250 7.41 -5.92 -6.38
N GLY A 251 8.27 -6.78 -6.91
CA GLY A 251 9.52 -7.17 -6.26
C GLY A 251 10.22 -8.29 -7.03
N PRO A 252 11.36 -8.79 -6.54
CA PRO A 252 12.02 -9.91 -7.20
C PRO A 252 11.15 -11.16 -7.20
N GLU A 253 11.24 -11.94 -8.27
CA GLU A 253 10.40 -13.14 -8.47
C GLU A 253 10.38 -14.06 -7.23
N ARG A 254 11.50 -14.24 -6.54
CA ARG A 254 11.59 -15.08 -5.33
C ARG A 254 10.68 -14.62 -4.18
N LEU A 255 10.31 -13.33 -4.12
CA LEU A 255 9.37 -12.77 -3.15
C LEU A 255 7.95 -12.69 -3.71
N ILE A 256 7.80 -12.47 -5.02
CA ILE A 256 6.48 -12.36 -5.66
C ILE A 256 5.84 -13.72 -5.90
N ALA A 257 6.62 -14.76 -6.24
CA ALA A 257 6.06 -16.09 -6.50
C ALA A 257 5.24 -16.66 -5.32
N PRO A 258 5.70 -16.62 -4.05
CA PRO A 258 4.88 -17.07 -2.92
C PRO A 258 3.65 -16.18 -2.67
N ILE A 259 3.74 -14.86 -2.90
CA ILE A 259 2.60 -13.93 -2.82
C ILE A 259 1.57 -14.29 -3.89
N TYR A 260 2.02 -14.53 -5.13
CA TYR A 260 1.17 -15.00 -6.21
C TYR A 260 0.49 -16.34 -5.89
N CYS A 261 1.22 -17.30 -5.31
CA CYS A 261 0.62 -18.56 -4.86
C CYS A 261 -0.52 -18.36 -3.87
N ALA A 262 -0.35 -17.47 -2.89
CA ALA A 262 -1.40 -17.13 -1.93
C ALA A 262 -2.58 -16.41 -2.59
N HIS A 263 -2.31 -15.51 -3.55
CA HIS A 263 -3.32 -14.77 -4.32
C HIS A 263 -4.25 -15.69 -5.09
N GLN A 264 -3.74 -16.77 -5.69
CA GLN A 264 -4.56 -17.75 -6.42
C GLN A 264 -5.72 -18.32 -5.60
N TYR A 265 -5.51 -18.47 -4.30
CA TYR A 265 -6.49 -19.05 -3.36
C TYR A 265 -7.24 -18.02 -2.52
N SER A 266 -6.94 -16.73 -2.72
CA SER A 266 -7.65 -15.59 -2.11
C SER A 266 -8.69 -15.03 -3.09
N ALA A 267 -8.27 -14.16 -4.00
CA ALA A 267 -9.15 -13.49 -4.95
C ALA A 267 -9.09 -14.07 -6.36
N MET A 268 -8.18 -14.99 -6.66
CA MET A 268 -7.91 -15.55 -7.98
C MET A 268 -7.43 -14.49 -8.98
N CYS A 269 -8.21 -13.44 -9.21
CA CYS A 269 -7.82 -12.24 -9.95
C CYS A 269 -8.69 -11.06 -9.48
N PRO A 270 -8.19 -9.82 -9.56
CA PRO A 270 -9.01 -8.64 -9.29
C PRO A 270 -10.06 -8.41 -10.37
N CYS A 271 -11.02 -7.53 -10.09
CA CYS A 271 -12.09 -7.15 -11.00
C CYS A 271 -11.55 -6.73 -12.39
N THR A 272 -11.91 -7.46 -13.43
CA THR A 272 -11.35 -7.32 -14.80
C THR A 272 -11.57 -5.93 -15.38
N TYR A 273 -12.80 -5.43 -15.36
CA TYR A 273 -13.10 -4.10 -15.90
C TYR A 273 -12.46 -2.97 -15.07
N ALA A 274 -12.24 -3.16 -13.78
CA ALA A 274 -11.49 -2.22 -12.97
C ALA A 274 -9.99 -2.21 -13.31
N GLN A 275 -9.43 -3.35 -13.71
CA GLN A 275 -8.06 -3.42 -14.22
C GLN A 275 -7.91 -2.62 -15.53
N TRP A 276 -8.89 -2.64 -16.43
CA TRP A 276 -8.89 -1.80 -17.64
C TRP A 276 -8.97 -0.31 -17.29
N GLY A 277 -9.73 0.06 -16.25
CA GLY A 277 -9.70 1.41 -15.70
C GLY A 277 -8.29 1.81 -15.21
N ALA A 278 -7.58 0.89 -14.55
CA ALA A 278 -6.22 1.12 -14.09
C ALA A 278 -5.20 1.24 -15.25
N VAL A 279 -5.37 0.48 -16.34
CA VAL A 279 -4.59 0.67 -17.58
C VAL A 279 -4.78 2.08 -18.12
N ALA A 280 -6.03 2.54 -18.20
CA ALA A 280 -6.34 3.89 -18.68
C ALA A 280 -5.78 4.96 -17.73
N ALA A 281 -5.79 4.72 -16.41
CA ALA A 281 -5.21 5.61 -15.42
C ALA A 281 -3.71 5.85 -15.67
N LEU A 282 -2.95 4.80 -15.98
CA LEU A 282 -1.50 4.90 -16.24
C LEU A 282 -1.16 5.45 -17.63
N ARG A 283 -2.00 5.17 -18.64
CA ARG A 283 -1.77 5.65 -20.01
C ARG A 283 -2.25 7.07 -20.26
N GLY A 284 -3.26 7.48 -19.53
CA GLY A 284 -3.94 8.76 -19.74
C GLY A 284 -3.21 9.97 -19.17
N PRO A 285 -3.77 11.16 -19.36
CA PRO A 285 -3.22 12.40 -18.81
C PRO A 285 -3.15 12.36 -17.28
N GLN A 286 -2.04 12.82 -16.72
CA GLN A 286 -1.78 12.79 -15.26
C GLN A 286 -2.14 14.12 -14.55
N GLY A 287 -2.55 15.16 -15.28
CA GLY A 287 -2.79 16.50 -14.72
C GLY A 287 -3.81 16.53 -13.58
N HIS A 288 -4.81 15.65 -13.62
CA HIS A 288 -5.83 15.53 -12.57
C HIS A 288 -5.26 15.17 -11.19
N ILE A 289 -4.10 14.48 -11.13
CA ILE A 289 -3.42 14.18 -9.88
C ILE A 289 -2.83 15.45 -9.28
N ALA A 290 -2.16 16.26 -10.10
CA ALA A 290 -1.58 17.53 -9.66
C ALA A 290 -2.68 18.49 -9.16
N ASP A 291 -3.82 18.57 -9.87
CA ASP A 291 -4.96 19.39 -9.45
C ASP A 291 -5.54 18.93 -8.11
N MET A 292 -5.69 17.61 -7.92
CA MET A 292 -6.13 17.03 -6.66
C MET A 292 -5.16 17.33 -5.52
N VAL A 293 -3.85 17.14 -5.73
CA VAL A 293 -2.82 17.41 -4.72
C VAL A 293 -2.80 18.87 -4.33
N LYS A 294 -2.91 19.78 -5.29
CA LYS A 294 -3.01 21.22 -5.04
C LYS A 294 -4.21 21.59 -4.17
N GLU A 295 -5.37 21.00 -4.43
CA GLU A 295 -6.56 21.24 -3.61
C GLU A 295 -6.43 20.62 -2.21
N LEU A 296 -5.85 19.42 -2.08
CA LEU A 296 -5.57 18.81 -0.79
C LEU A 296 -4.60 19.66 0.03
N ASP A 297 -3.57 20.22 -0.58
CA ASP A 297 -2.62 21.11 0.08
C ASP A 297 -3.29 22.41 0.53
N ARG A 298 -4.13 23.01 -0.30
CA ARG A 298 -4.93 24.19 0.09
C ARG A 298 -5.77 23.91 1.34
N ARG A 299 -6.43 22.75 1.41
CA ARG A 299 -7.22 22.34 2.58
C ARG A 299 -6.34 22.08 3.79
N ARG A 300 -5.20 21.41 3.61
CA ARG A 300 -4.20 21.17 4.67
C ARG A 300 -3.79 22.50 5.32
N LEU A 301 -3.42 23.48 4.50
CA LEU A 301 -3.02 24.81 4.98
C LEU A 301 -4.14 25.56 5.72
N MET A 302 -5.41 25.34 5.35
CA MET A 302 -6.55 25.90 6.08
C MET A 302 -6.73 25.27 7.48
N LEU A 303 -6.41 23.98 7.63
CA LEU A 303 -6.53 23.26 8.91
C LEU A 303 -5.38 23.63 9.88
N LEU A 304 -4.27 24.14 9.38
CA LEU A 304 -3.11 24.54 10.17
C LEU A 304 -3.18 25.98 10.70
N GLN A 305 -4.16 26.75 10.26
CA GLN A 305 -4.43 28.12 10.74
C GLN A 305 -5.32 28.11 12.00
#